data_7acde2dfb388ee939bdedf9fec341ee1
#
_entry.id   7acde2dfb388ee939bdedf9fec341ee1
#
_cell.length_a   1.000
_cell.length_b   1.000
_cell.length_c   1.000
_cell.angle_alpha   90.00
_cell.angle_beta   90.00
_cell.angle_gamma   90.00
#
_symmetry.space_group_name_H-M   'P 1'
#
loop_
_entity.id
_entity.type
_entity.pdbx_description
1 polymer ?
#
loop_
_entity_poly.entity_id
_entity_poly.type
_entity_poly.pdbx_seq_one_letter_code
_entity_poly.pdbx_strand_id
1 'polypeptide(L)'
;MNTSGRWCSLAALLWCGLAASPTATAFEPFKVSDIRLEGIQRIAPGTVFNALPIEVGEKASDEQVAEAIRSLYGTGFFQDVTVKRDDNVLVIELAERPAVARVQLNGNDQITDENLSEALREIGLAEGETFNRSLLSEIERSLREQYFALGFYDLSIESTVSPQPRNRVNVRIDIREGDKALVEKVQFVGNNAFSDDTLNDEIELGPAAWWQFFSDAGTYSRQRLSSDLQALRSYYQDRGYLNFTITSTQVSISQDRRRVHVTVNVDEGEQYQVGEVALAGDLIFDDKTMRALLSVEKGDLYSR
;
A
#
# COMPACT_ATOMS: atom_id res chain seq x y z
N MET A 1 -22.07 -60.80 -54.00
CA MET A 1 -23.27 -61.19 -53.24
C MET A 1 -23.52 -60.07 -52.22
N ASN A 2 -24.43 -59.20 -52.61
CA ASN A 2 -25.76 -58.96 -52.03
C ASN A 2 -25.66 -58.62 -50.53
N THR A 3 -26.16 -57.55 -49.97
CA THR A 3 -27.40 -56.80 -50.29
C THR A 3 -27.37 -55.50 -49.43
N SER A 4 -27.83 -54.44 -50.02
CA SER A 4 -28.89 -53.51 -49.57
C SER A 4 -28.94 -53.15 -48.09
N GLY A 5 -28.79 -51.91 -47.66
CA GLY A 5 -29.64 -50.79 -47.97
C GLY A 5 -30.31 -50.32 -46.67
N ARG A 6 -30.27 -49.13 -46.33
CA ARG A 6 -31.46 -48.34 -45.88
C ARG A 6 -30.99 -47.01 -45.24
N TRP A 7 -31.23 -45.98 -45.96
CA TRP A 7 -31.16 -44.61 -45.50
C TRP A 7 -32.28 -44.37 -44.46
N CYS A 8 -31.93 -43.91 -43.28
CA CYS A 8 -32.89 -43.33 -42.36
C CYS A 8 -32.46 -41.88 -42.14
N SER A 9 -33.18 -40.95 -42.75
CA SER A 9 -33.12 -39.52 -42.52
C SER A 9 -33.59 -39.20 -41.09
N LEU A 10 -32.71 -38.69 -40.26
CA LEU A 10 -33.07 -38.11 -38.96
C LEU A 10 -33.10 -36.60 -39.13
N ALA A 11 -34.30 -36.02 -39.21
CA ALA A 11 -34.59 -34.62 -39.14
C ALA A 11 -34.25 -34.13 -37.70
N ALA A 12 -33.16 -33.38 -37.54
CA ALA A 12 -32.84 -32.69 -36.30
C ALA A 12 -33.72 -31.45 -36.19
N LEU A 13 -34.72 -31.50 -35.34
CA LEU A 13 -35.50 -30.35 -34.87
C LEU A 13 -34.59 -29.45 -34.05
N LEU A 14 -34.15 -28.32 -34.64
CA LEU A 14 -33.53 -27.20 -33.93
C LEU A 14 -34.60 -26.52 -33.05
N TRP A 15 -34.59 -26.85 -31.78
CA TRP A 15 -35.34 -26.12 -30.78
C TRP A 15 -34.54 -24.86 -30.39
N CYS A 16 -34.90 -23.74 -31.04
CA CYS A 16 -34.41 -22.40 -30.70
C CYS A 16 -35.06 -22.00 -29.37
N GLY A 17 -34.41 -22.33 -28.24
CA GLY A 17 -34.78 -21.84 -26.93
C GLY A 17 -34.56 -20.33 -26.89
N LEU A 18 -35.63 -19.54 -27.00
CA LEU A 18 -35.59 -18.11 -26.64
C LEU A 18 -35.24 -18.04 -25.15
N ALA A 19 -33.98 -17.73 -24.86
CA ALA A 19 -33.57 -17.29 -23.56
C ALA A 19 -34.24 -15.93 -23.32
N ALA A 20 -35.30 -15.89 -22.55
CA ALA A 20 -35.86 -14.64 -22.03
C ALA A 20 -34.82 -14.03 -21.10
N SER A 21 -34.07 -13.08 -21.62
CA SER A 21 -33.24 -12.19 -20.78
C SER A 21 -34.19 -11.52 -19.80
N PRO A 22 -33.87 -11.50 -18.48
CA PRO A 22 -34.64 -10.69 -17.54
C PRO A 22 -34.52 -9.24 -18.02
N THR A 23 -35.62 -8.69 -18.50
CA THR A 23 -35.72 -7.24 -18.74
C THR A 23 -35.54 -6.56 -17.39
N ALA A 24 -34.45 -5.85 -17.19
CA ALA A 24 -34.33 -4.91 -16.10
C ALA A 24 -35.52 -3.94 -16.26
N THR A 25 -36.48 -4.00 -15.33
CA THR A 25 -37.61 -3.06 -15.30
C THR A 25 -37.04 -1.68 -15.01
N ALA A 26 -36.96 -0.84 -16.03
CA ALA A 26 -36.64 0.57 -15.89
C ALA A 26 -37.65 1.20 -14.91
N PHE A 27 -37.18 2.05 -14.05
CA PHE A 27 -37.99 2.79 -13.09
C PHE A 27 -38.90 3.76 -13.86
N GLU A 28 -40.22 3.48 -13.89
CA GLU A 28 -41.17 4.36 -14.61
C GLU A 28 -41.23 5.73 -13.96
N PRO A 29 -40.97 6.83 -14.69
CA PRO A 29 -41.01 8.18 -14.14
C PRO A 29 -42.41 8.54 -13.58
N PHE A 30 -42.45 9.01 -12.34
CA PHE A 30 -43.69 9.41 -11.67
C PHE A 30 -43.52 10.73 -10.93
N LYS A 31 -44.67 11.39 -10.63
CA LYS A 31 -44.69 12.64 -9.81
C LYS A 31 -44.67 12.25 -8.35
N VAL A 32 -43.64 12.70 -7.61
CA VAL A 32 -43.45 12.41 -6.19
C VAL A 32 -44.49 13.22 -5.37
N SER A 33 -45.36 12.52 -4.67
CA SER A 33 -46.32 13.11 -3.75
C SER A 33 -45.78 13.22 -2.32
N ASP A 34 -44.89 12.32 -1.95
CA ASP A 34 -44.26 12.27 -0.62
C ASP A 34 -42.92 11.47 -0.72
N ILE A 35 -42.00 11.72 0.24
CA ILE A 35 -40.74 11.01 0.38
C ILE A 35 -40.71 10.37 1.77
N ARG A 36 -40.64 9.05 1.81
CA ARG A 36 -40.56 8.27 3.04
C ARG A 36 -39.16 7.73 3.24
N LEU A 37 -38.54 7.98 4.40
CA LEU A 37 -37.26 7.49 4.81
C LEU A 37 -37.42 6.28 5.75
N GLU A 38 -36.79 5.18 5.47
CA GLU A 38 -36.81 3.99 6.30
C GLU A 38 -35.38 3.56 6.68
N GLY A 39 -35.20 2.97 7.86
CA GLY A 39 -33.91 2.41 8.32
C GLY A 39 -32.96 3.40 8.97
N ILE A 40 -33.28 4.69 9.04
CA ILE A 40 -32.47 5.68 9.78
C ILE A 40 -32.63 5.49 11.29
N GLN A 41 -31.51 5.57 12.02
CA GLN A 41 -31.46 5.39 13.47
C GLN A 41 -30.77 6.55 14.18
N ARG A 42 -29.65 7.02 13.63
CA ARG A 42 -28.77 8.03 14.21
C ARG A 42 -28.72 9.30 13.38
N ILE A 43 -28.81 9.16 12.08
CA ILE A 43 -28.76 10.30 11.13
C ILE A 43 -30.10 11.04 11.16
N ALA A 44 -30.03 12.37 11.30
CA ALA A 44 -31.25 13.18 11.27
C ALA A 44 -31.88 13.15 9.86
N PRO A 45 -33.23 13.03 9.74
CA PRO A 45 -33.92 13.06 8.45
C PRO A 45 -33.53 14.25 7.57
N GLY A 46 -33.33 15.43 8.16
CA GLY A 46 -32.92 16.64 7.45
C GLY A 46 -31.57 16.51 6.72
N THR A 47 -30.64 15.72 7.27
CA THR A 47 -29.34 15.42 6.59
C THR A 47 -29.57 14.63 5.31
N VAL A 48 -30.51 13.69 5.34
CA VAL A 48 -30.87 12.89 4.16
C VAL A 48 -31.54 13.77 3.11
N PHE A 49 -32.58 14.57 3.54
CA PHE A 49 -33.26 15.45 2.61
C PHE A 49 -32.37 16.50 1.96
N ASN A 50 -31.38 17.04 2.68
CA ASN A 50 -30.42 18.00 2.12
C ASN A 50 -29.50 17.38 1.07
N ALA A 51 -29.30 16.05 1.10
CA ALA A 51 -28.50 15.34 0.13
C ALA A 51 -29.30 14.81 -1.07
N LEU A 52 -30.63 14.91 -1.03
CA LEU A 52 -31.51 14.44 -2.10
C LEU A 52 -31.67 15.51 -3.19
N PRO A 53 -31.43 15.19 -4.47
CA PRO A 53 -31.70 16.09 -5.59
C PRO A 53 -33.14 16.03 -6.08
N ILE A 54 -34.05 15.37 -5.34
CA ILE A 54 -35.47 15.20 -5.67
C ILE A 54 -36.31 15.81 -4.57
N GLU A 55 -37.28 16.70 -4.94
CA GLU A 55 -38.23 17.31 -4.01
C GLU A 55 -39.67 16.78 -4.22
N VAL A 56 -40.47 16.92 -3.18
CA VAL A 56 -41.93 16.64 -3.27
C VAL A 56 -42.58 17.55 -4.29
N GLY A 57 -43.32 16.97 -5.23
CA GLY A 57 -43.96 17.68 -6.34
C GLY A 57 -43.18 17.57 -7.68
N GLU A 58 -41.94 17.16 -7.65
CA GLU A 58 -41.14 16.93 -8.84
C GLU A 58 -41.39 15.55 -9.45
N LYS A 59 -40.81 15.33 -10.64
CA LYS A 59 -40.89 14.06 -11.36
C LYS A 59 -39.63 13.25 -11.05
N ALA A 60 -39.77 12.08 -10.45
CA ALA A 60 -38.67 11.16 -10.28
C ALA A 60 -38.45 10.36 -11.57
N SER A 61 -37.28 10.51 -12.21
CA SER A 61 -36.82 9.72 -13.36
C SER A 61 -35.69 8.79 -12.91
N ASP A 62 -35.32 7.80 -13.75
CA ASP A 62 -34.19 6.90 -13.51
C ASP A 62 -32.88 7.67 -13.23
N GLU A 63 -32.64 8.75 -13.96
CA GLU A 63 -31.43 9.55 -13.80
C GLU A 63 -31.41 10.26 -12.45
N GLN A 64 -32.52 10.86 -12.03
CA GLN A 64 -32.64 11.56 -10.74
C GLN A 64 -32.56 10.58 -9.56
N VAL A 65 -33.16 9.40 -9.70
CA VAL A 65 -33.01 8.33 -8.68
C VAL A 65 -31.55 7.84 -8.58
N ALA A 66 -30.90 7.64 -9.71
CA ALA A 66 -29.49 7.27 -9.72
C ALA A 66 -28.59 8.36 -9.12
N GLU A 67 -28.91 9.62 -9.35
CA GLU A 67 -28.21 10.75 -8.75
C GLU A 67 -28.46 10.83 -7.25
N ALA A 68 -29.70 10.63 -6.80
CA ALA A 68 -30.06 10.56 -5.38
C ALA A 68 -29.28 9.46 -4.65
N ILE A 69 -29.20 8.27 -5.24
CA ILE A 69 -28.42 7.16 -4.70
C ILE A 69 -26.93 7.54 -4.60
N ARG A 70 -26.34 8.10 -5.67
CA ARG A 70 -24.94 8.55 -5.65
C ARG A 70 -24.67 9.63 -4.62
N SER A 71 -25.56 10.61 -4.51
CA SER A 71 -25.45 11.69 -3.53
C SER A 71 -25.48 11.15 -2.10
N LEU A 72 -26.43 10.26 -1.79
CA LEU A 72 -26.54 9.64 -0.47
C LEU A 72 -25.31 8.77 -0.13
N TYR A 73 -24.81 7.96 -1.07
CA TYR A 73 -23.54 7.24 -0.87
C TYR A 73 -22.35 8.20 -0.68
N GLY A 74 -22.35 9.33 -1.40
CA GLY A 74 -21.32 10.36 -1.32
C GLY A 74 -21.22 11.02 0.05
N THR A 75 -22.29 11.00 0.86
CA THR A 75 -22.26 11.48 2.25
C THR A 75 -21.38 10.65 3.17
N GLY A 76 -21.08 9.38 2.80
CA GLY A 76 -20.32 8.43 3.61
C GLY A 76 -21.09 7.82 4.78
N PHE A 77 -22.34 8.24 5.06
CA PHE A 77 -23.11 7.77 6.21
C PHE A 77 -23.79 6.42 6.02
N PHE A 78 -23.99 6.01 4.77
CA PHE A 78 -24.78 4.82 4.44
C PHE A 78 -23.91 3.71 3.85
N GLN A 79 -24.15 2.49 4.27
CA GLN A 79 -23.54 1.30 3.67
C GLN A 79 -24.38 0.74 2.54
N ASP A 80 -25.72 1.00 2.58
CA ASP A 80 -26.65 0.64 1.51
C ASP A 80 -27.76 1.66 1.38
N VAL A 81 -28.19 1.90 0.12
CA VAL A 81 -29.26 2.83 -0.25
C VAL A 81 -30.10 2.16 -1.33
N THR A 82 -31.35 1.89 -1.00
CA THR A 82 -32.32 1.34 -1.94
C THR A 82 -33.48 2.33 -2.11
N VAL A 83 -33.82 2.62 -3.36
CA VAL A 83 -34.95 3.50 -3.68
C VAL A 83 -36.05 2.68 -4.32
N LYS A 84 -37.25 2.77 -3.76
CA LYS A 84 -38.46 2.07 -4.22
C LYS A 84 -39.59 3.08 -4.50
N ARG A 85 -40.51 2.68 -5.33
CA ARG A 85 -41.74 3.37 -5.58
C ARG A 85 -42.89 2.64 -4.86
N ASP A 86 -43.68 3.38 -4.06
CA ASP A 86 -44.92 2.93 -3.46
C ASP A 86 -46.04 3.90 -3.93
N ASP A 87 -46.77 3.53 -4.98
CA ASP A 87 -47.67 4.39 -5.75
C ASP A 87 -46.99 5.69 -6.23
N ASN A 88 -47.26 6.82 -5.58
CA ASN A 88 -46.63 8.11 -5.85
C ASN A 88 -45.70 8.58 -4.71
N VAL A 89 -45.36 7.67 -3.78
CA VAL A 89 -44.40 7.90 -2.70
C VAL A 89 -43.03 7.35 -3.09
N LEU A 90 -42.02 8.17 -2.91
CA LEU A 90 -40.61 7.73 -3.06
C LEU A 90 -40.16 7.17 -1.71
N VAL A 91 -39.92 5.85 -1.63
CA VAL A 91 -39.45 5.19 -0.41
C VAL A 91 -37.93 4.99 -0.53
N ILE A 92 -37.19 5.57 0.41
CA ILE A 92 -35.75 5.48 0.48
C ILE A 92 -35.39 4.64 1.70
N GLU A 93 -34.98 3.37 1.45
CA GLU A 93 -34.48 2.48 2.48
C GLU A 93 -32.98 2.72 2.66
N LEU A 94 -32.56 3.02 3.87
CA LEU A 94 -31.20 3.41 4.22
C LEU A 94 -30.63 2.46 5.26
N ALA A 95 -29.49 1.87 4.98
CA ALA A 95 -28.72 1.17 5.98
C ALA A 95 -27.56 2.06 6.45
N GLU A 96 -27.67 2.62 7.65
CA GLU A 96 -26.63 3.48 8.19
C GLU A 96 -25.36 2.72 8.50
N ARG A 97 -24.19 3.29 8.19
CA ARG A 97 -22.90 2.82 8.72
C ARG A 97 -22.89 3.05 10.24
N PRO A 98 -22.42 2.08 11.04
CA PRO A 98 -22.29 2.29 12.47
C PRO A 98 -21.24 3.37 12.77
N ALA A 99 -21.37 4.01 13.93
CA ALA A 99 -20.33 4.91 14.44
C ALA A 99 -19.34 4.13 15.31
N VAL A 100 -18.08 4.54 15.30
CA VAL A 100 -17.07 4.01 16.20
C VAL A 100 -17.39 4.48 17.63
N ALA A 101 -17.64 3.53 18.54
CA ALA A 101 -17.85 3.81 19.94
C ALA A 101 -16.52 3.88 20.71
N ARG A 102 -15.57 3.04 20.33
CA ARG A 102 -14.22 2.98 20.93
C ARG A 102 -13.26 2.28 19.99
N VAL A 103 -12.01 2.77 19.95
CA VAL A 103 -10.87 2.08 19.37
C VAL A 103 -9.95 1.61 20.50
N GLN A 104 -9.54 0.35 20.46
CA GLN A 104 -8.62 -0.26 21.41
C GLN A 104 -7.42 -0.83 20.66
N LEU A 105 -6.23 -0.47 21.10
CA LEU A 105 -4.95 -0.93 20.57
C LEU A 105 -4.27 -1.77 21.63
N ASN A 106 -3.68 -2.89 21.25
CA ASN A 106 -2.97 -3.77 22.19
C ASN A 106 -1.72 -4.32 21.50
N GLY A 107 -0.59 -4.36 22.24
CA GLY A 107 0.64 -5.03 21.83
C GLY A 107 1.49 -4.28 20.80
N ASN A 108 1.33 -2.96 20.75
CA ASN A 108 2.09 -2.05 19.90
C ASN A 108 3.26 -1.41 20.67
N ASP A 109 4.22 -2.24 21.10
CA ASP A 109 5.32 -1.80 21.98
C ASP A 109 6.31 -0.85 21.27
N GLN A 110 6.45 -0.97 19.94
CA GLN A 110 7.37 -0.13 19.15
C GLN A 110 6.77 1.20 18.70
N ILE A 111 5.46 1.27 18.58
CA ILE A 111 4.74 2.49 18.20
C ILE A 111 3.84 2.86 19.37
N THR A 112 4.05 4.05 19.95
CA THR A 112 3.28 4.48 21.11
C THR A 112 1.79 4.61 20.80
N ASP A 113 0.94 4.38 21.81
CA ASP A 113 -0.51 4.53 21.68
C ASP A 113 -0.92 5.91 21.18
N GLU A 114 -0.21 6.96 21.62
CA GLU A 114 -0.48 8.34 21.21
C GLU A 114 -0.28 8.51 19.69
N ASN A 115 0.89 8.10 19.18
CA ASN A 115 1.24 8.23 17.75
C ASN A 115 0.27 7.41 16.88
N LEU A 116 -0.04 6.18 17.33
CA LEU A 116 -0.93 5.31 16.59
C LEU A 116 -2.38 5.82 16.61
N SER A 117 -2.86 6.30 17.77
CA SER A 117 -4.20 6.88 17.89
C SER A 117 -4.36 8.16 17.09
N GLU A 118 -3.31 9.00 17.00
CA GLU A 118 -3.30 10.21 16.18
C GLU A 118 -3.36 9.86 14.69
N ALA A 119 -2.53 8.94 14.23
CA ALA A 119 -2.56 8.46 12.85
C ALA A 119 -3.92 7.84 12.47
N LEU A 120 -4.51 7.05 13.36
CA LEU A 120 -5.86 6.48 13.14
C LEU A 120 -6.93 7.56 13.03
N ARG A 121 -6.84 8.62 13.84
CA ARG A 121 -7.78 9.75 13.80
C ARG A 121 -7.66 10.53 12.49
N GLU A 122 -6.43 10.79 12.01
CA GLU A 122 -6.21 11.47 10.73
C GLU A 122 -6.81 10.73 9.54
N ILE A 123 -6.82 9.39 9.59
CA ILE A 123 -7.40 8.55 8.54
C ILE A 123 -8.93 8.40 8.71
N GLY A 124 -9.51 8.85 9.83
CA GLY A 124 -10.95 8.79 10.09
C GLY A 124 -11.41 7.55 10.90
N LEU A 125 -10.50 6.83 11.57
CA LEU A 125 -10.85 5.79 12.54
C LEU A 125 -10.72 6.33 13.97
N ALA A 126 -11.71 7.10 14.42
CA ALA A 126 -11.75 7.68 15.76
C ALA A 126 -13.14 7.53 16.39
N GLU A 127 -13.22 7.70 17.71
CA GLU A 127 -14.48 7.67 18.44
C GLU A 127 -15.44 8.76 17.90
N GLY A 128 -16.66 8.36 17.59
CA GLY A 128 -17.71 9.22 17.01
C GLY A 128 -17.75 9.21 15.48
N GLU A 129 -16.67 8.84 14.81
CA GLU A 129 -16.60 8.78 13.35
C GLU A 129 -17.40 7.60 12.77
N THR A 130 -17.76 7.71 11.51
CA THR A 130 -18.49 6.67 10.79
C THR A 130 -17.54 5.49 10.46
N PHE A 131 -17.89 4.30 10.94
CA PHE A 131 -17.07 3.11 10.70
C PHE A 131 -17.16 2.63 9.25
N ASN A 132 -16.01 2.43 8.65
CA ASN A 132 -15.86 1.85 7.31
C ASN A 132 -14.91 0.64 7.36
N ARG A 133 -15.40 -0.53 6.99
CA ARG A 133 -14.60 -1.76 7.01
C ARG A 133 -13.43 -1.72 6.01
N SER A 134 -13.62 -1.08 4.86
CA SER A 134 -12.54 -0.93 3.87
C SER A 134 -11.39 -0.10 4.42
N LEU A 135 -11.72 0.97 5.15
CA LEU A 135 -10.74 1.81 5.83
C LEU A 135 -9.93 1.01 6.87
N LEU A 136 -10.59 0.15 7.66
CA LEU A 136 -9.91 -0.71 8.62
C LEU A 136 -8.88 -1.63 7.93
N SER A 137 -9.25 -2.24 6.80
CA SER A 137 -8.34 -3.11 6.03
C SER A 137 -7.15 -2.34 5.44
N GLU A 138 -7.35 -1.08 5.07
CA GLU A 138 -6.28 -0.20 4.61
C GLU A 138 -5.32 0.18 5.73
N ILE A 139 -5.85 0.47 6.91
CA ILE A 139 -5.08 0.71 8.14
C ILE A 139 -4.22 -0.51 8.49
N GLU A 140 -4.80 -1.71 8.51
CA GLU A 140 -4.06 -2.95 8.78
C GLU A 140 -2.89 -3.16 7.82
N ARG A 141 -3.10 -2.86 6.54
CA ARG A 141 -2.03 -2.93 5.52
C ARG A 141 -0.95 -1.89 5.76
N SER A 142 -1.32 -0.64 6.02
CA SER A 142 -0.38 0.45 6.30
C SER A 142 0.45 0.19 7.55
N LEU A 143 -0.18 -0.28 8.63
CA LEU A 143 0.52 -0.70 9.84
C LEU A 143 1.53 -1.81 9.55
N ARG A 144 1.13 -2.83 8.81
CA ARG A 144 2.02 -3.94 8.43
C ARG A 144 3.24 -3.46 7.64
N GLU A 145 3.05 -2.53 6.72
CA GLU A 145 4.14 -1.93 5.96
C GLU A 145 5.11 -1.15 6.85
N GLN A 146 4.60 -0.39 7.83
CA GLN A 146 5.41 0.33 8.81
C GLN A 146 6.23 -0.62 9.69
N TYR A 147 5.62 -1.66 10.25
CA TYR A 147 6.32 -2.66 11.04
C TYR A 147 7.36 -3.44 10.23
N PHE A 148 7.06 -3.76 8.97
CA PHE A 148 8.03 -4.38 8.06
C PHE A 148 9.22 -3.46 7.76
N ALA A 149 8.98 -2.15 7.64
CA ALA A 149 10.07 -1.19 7.50
C ALA A 149 10.99 -1.14 8.73
N LEU A 150 10.43 -1.40 9.93
CA LEU A 150 11.16 -1.51 11.18
C LEU A 150 11.84 -2.88 11.40
N GLY A 151 11.59 -3.86 10.53
CA GLY A 151 12.19 -5.19 10.59
C GLY A 151 11.33 -6.28 11.24
N PHE A 152 10.09 -6.00 11.60
CA PHE A 152 9.18 -6.97 12.24
C PHE A 152 8.41 -7.79 11.19
N TYR A 153 9.03 -8.85 10.67
CA TYR A 153 8.41 -9.67 9.63
C TYR A 153 7.51 -10.78 10.17
N ASP A 154 7.64 -11.13 11.46
CA ASP A 154 6.77 -12.09 12.15
C ASP A 154 5.52 -11.42 12.77
N LEU A 155 5.20 -10.23 12.31
CA LEU A 155 4.04 -9.45 12.72
C LEU A 155 2.72 -10.15 12.43
N SER A 156 1.81 -10.17 13.43
CA SER A 156 0.40 -10.49 13.25
C SER A 156 -0.46 -9.31 13.71
N ILE A 157 -1.40 -8.89 12.87
CA ILE A 157 -2.39 -7.87 13.18
C ILE A 157 -3.76 -8.49 13.00
N GLU A 158 -4.55 -8.50 14.07
CA GLU A 158 -5.91 -9.03 14.10
C GLU A 158 -6.88 -7.94 14.56
N SER A 159 -7.84 -7.58 13.69
CA SER A 159 -8.86 -6.59 14.03
C SER A 159 -10.20 -7.24 14.29
N THR A 160 -10.81 -6.88 15.40
CA THR A 160 -12.14 -7.35 15.82
C THR A 160 -13.10 -6.18 15.90
N VAL A 161 -14.24 -6.29 15.20
CA VAL A 161 -15.31 -5.30 15.21
C VAL A 161 -16.51 -5.90 15.95
N SER A 162 -16.87 -5.31 17.08
CA SER A 162 -17.96 -5.78 17.94
C SER A 162 -19.14 -4.81 17.92
N PRO A 163 -20.35 -5.23 17.51
CA PRO A 163 -21.53 -4.39 17.52
C PRO A 163 -21.87 -3.89 18.94
N GLN A 164 -22.36 -2.64 19.00
CA GLN A 164 -22.79 -1.96 20.21
C GLN A 164 -24.21 -1.37 20.00
N PRO A 165 -24.96 -1.13 21.09
CA PRO A 165 -26.26 -0.48 20.99
C PRO A 165 -26.21 0.88 20.26
N ARG A 166 -27.32 1.29 19.66
CA ARG A 166 -27.50 2.56 18.93
C ARG A 166 -26.61 2.66 17.70
N ASN A 167 -26.56 1.58 16.90
CA ASN A 167 -25.80 1.50 15.66
C ASN A 167 -24.34 2.00 15.83
N ARG A 168 -23.60 1.41 16.79
CA ARG A 168 -22.19 1.68 17.06
C ARG A 168 -21.37 0.40 17.02
N VAL A 169 -20.08 0.54 16.92
CA VAL A 169 -19.12 -0.58 16.99
C VAL A 169 -17.93 -0.24 17.87
N ASN A 170 -17.40 -1.23 18.56
CA ASN A 170 -16.05 -1.19 19.12
C ASN A 170 -15.10 -1.83 18.14
N VAL A 171 -14.00 -1.17 17.87
CA VAL A 171 -12.90 -1.69 17.05
C VAL A 171 -11.74 -2.02 17.99
N ARG A 172 -11.28 -3.26 17.94
CA ARG A 172 -10.07 -3.70 18.65
C ARG A 172 -9.05 -4.13 17.62
N ILE A 173 -7.83 -3.66 17.76
CA ILE A 173 -6.69 -4.02 16.92
C ILE A 173 -5.65 -4.64 17.86
N ASP A 174 -5.48 -5.95 17.75
CA ASP A 174 -4.50 -6.71 18.51
C ASP A 174 -3.27 -6.93 17.61
N ILE A 175 -2.14 -6.39 18.07
CA ILE A 175 -0.86 -6.44 17.36
C ILE A 175 0.04 -7.41 18.12
N ARG A 176 0.64 -8.34 17.41
CA ARG A 176 1.74 -9.18 17.90
C ARG A 176 2.94 -8.88 17.02
N GLU A 177 3.87 -8.12 17.55
CA GLU A 177 5.01 -7.61 16.77
C GLU A 177 5.97 -8.73 16.37
N GLY A 178 6.14 -9.72 17.24
CA GLY A 178 7.15 -10.76 17.08
C GLY A 178 8.56 -10.22 17.31
N ASP A 179 9.56 -10.95 16.83
CA ASP A 179 10.97 -10.56 16.92
C ASP A 179 11.40 -9.81 15.63
N LYS A 180 12.34 -8.87 15.76
CA LYS A 180 12.99 -8.26 14.61
C LYS A 180 13.79 -9.31 13.83
N ALA A 181 13.71 -9.29 12.52
CA ALA A 181 14.48 -10.19 11.68
C ALA A 181 15.97 -9.80 11.67
N LEU A 182 16.83 -10.78 11.88
CA LEU A 182 18.29 -10.60 11.90
C LEU A 182 18.89 -10.90 10.54
N VAL A 183 19.87 -10.11 10.12
CA VAL A 183 20.68 -10.40 8.94
C VAL A 183 21.60 -11.57 9.24
N GLU A 184 21.40 -12.67 8.54
CA GLU A 184 22.27 -13.85 8.66
C GLU A 184 23.45 -13.76 7.71
N LYS A 185 23.24 -13.22 6.52
CA LYS A 185 24.28 -13.07 5.50
C LYS A 185 23.98 -11.94 4.54
N VAL A 186 25.02 -11.17 4.19
CA VAL A 186 25.04 -10.32 3.00
C VAL A 186 26.04 -10.92 2.02
N GLN A 187 25.65 -11.08 0.77
CA GLN A 187 26.45 -11.67 -0.30
C GLN A 187 26.46 -10.73 -1.50
N PHE A 188 27.64 -10.57 -2.09
CA PHE A 188 27.82 -9.79 -3.31
C PHE A 188 28.02 -10.72 -4.51
N VAL A 189 27.56 -10.29 -5.68
CA VAL A 189 27.72 -11.01 -6.94
C VAL A 189 28.14 -10.03 -8.02
N GLY A 190 29.23 -10.32 -8.72
CA GLY A 190 29.81 -9.43 -9.74
C GLY A 190 30.95 -8.55 -9.21
N ASN A 191 31.28 -8.65 -7.92
CA ASN A 191 32.38 -7.94 -7.25
C ASN A 191 33.72 -8.65 -7.50
N ASN A 192 34.44 -8.23 -8.53
CA ASN A 192 35.74 -8.78 -8.87
C ASN A 192 36.90 -7.96 -8.31
N ALA A 193 36.73 -6.66 -8.15
CA ALA A 193 37.75 -5.73 -7.67
C ALA A 193 37.94 -5.79 -6.14
N PHE A 194 36.90 -6.07 -5.40
CA PHE A 194 36.92 -6.14 -3.93
C PHE A 194 36.26 -7.41 -3.43
N SER A 195 36.83 -8.00 -2.36
CA SER A 195 36.27 -9.20 -1.74
C SER A 195 34.95 -8.90 -0.98
N ASP A 196 34.16 -9.95 -0.77
CA ASP A 196 32.95 -9.87 0.06
C ASP A 196 33.25 -9.31 1.46
N ASP A 197 34.36 -9.75 2.07
CA ASP A 197 34.78 -9.27 3.41
C ASP A 197 35.03 -7.77 3.40
N THR A 198 35.76 -7.27 2.38
CA THR A 198 36.02 -5.83 2.22
C THR A 198 34.74 -5.02 2.07
N LEU A 199 33.80 -5.53 1.27
CA LEU A 199 32.52 -4.83 1.05
C LEU A 199 31.60 -4.92 2.27
N ASN A 200 31.67 -6.01 3.03
CA ASN A 200 30.92 -6.14 4.28
C ASN A 200 31.42 -5.20 5.37
N ASP A 201 32.73 -4.83 5.37
CA ASP A 201 33.28 -3.83 6.30
C ASP A 201 32.78 -2.40 6.01
N GLU A 202 32.29 -2.14 4.80
CA GLU A 202 31.80 -0.81 4.37
C GLU A 202 30.28 -0.62 4.58
N ILE A 203 29.58 -1.66 5.06
CA ILE A 203 28.13 -1.63 5.31
C ILE A 203 27.82 -1.90 6.77
N GLU A 204 26.69 -1.35 7.23
CA GLU A 204 26.19 -1.58 8.58
C GLU A 204 25.39 -2.88 8.72
N LEU A 205 24.76 -3.34 7.63
CA LEU A 205 23.99 -4.58 7.60
C LEU A 205 24.95 -5.79 7.59
N GLY A 206 24.80 -6.63 8.58
CA GLY A 206 25.57 -7.84 8.68
C GLY A 206 25.16 -8.68 9.89
N PRO A 207 25.70 -9.88 10.05
CA PRO A 207 25.48 -10.68 11.24
C PRO A 207 25.95 -9.92 12.47
N ALA A 208 25.07 -9.84 13.50
CA ALA A 208 25.48 -9.25 14.77
C ALA A 208 26.67 -9.99 15.37
N ALA A 209 27.67 -9.26 15.84
CA ALA A 209 28.76 -9.85 16.60
C ALA A 209 28.23 -10.37 17.93
N TRP A 210 28.83 -11.46 18.44
CA TRP A 210 28.36 -12.16 19.65
C TRP A 210 28.27 -11.30 20.91
N TRP A 211 28.92 -10.10 20.93
CA TRP A 211 28.84 -9.14 22.05
C TRP A 211 27.75 -8.07 21.88
N GLN A 212 27.03 -8.08 20.77
CA GLN A 212 26.02 -7.06 20.43
C GLN A 212 24.60 -7.47 20.77
N PHE A 213 24.41 -8.45 21.66
CA PHE A 213 23.09 -9.01 22.03
C PHE A 213 22.06 -7.99 22.55
N PHE A 214 22.51 -6.81 22.96
CA PHE A 214 21.63 -5.77 23.53
C PHE A 214 21.47 -4.56 22.59
N SER A 215 21.97 -4.64 21.37
CA SER A 215 21.85 -3.57 20.38
C SER A 215 20.98 -4.02 19.21
N ASP A 216 20.41 -3.05 18.47
CA ASP A 216 19.75 -3.30 17.18
C ASP A 216 20.73 -3.70 16.06
N ALA A 217 22.00 -3.94 16.40
CA ALA A 217 23.01 -4.44 15.46
C ALA A 217 22.56 -5.79 14.88
N GLY A 218 22.74 -5.93 13.58
CA GLY A 218 22.31 -7.13 12.86
C GLY A 218 20.83 -7.20 12.55
N THR A 219 19.99 -6.25 12.99
CA THR A 219 18.59 -6.22 12.57
C THR A 219 18.44 -5.66 11.17
N TYR A 220 17.63 -6.32 10.37
CA TYR A 220 17.34 -5.87 9.02
C TYR A 220 16.30 -4.75 9.04
N SER A 221 16.57 -3.67 8.29
CA SER A 221 15.55 -2.69 7.91
C SER A 221 15.79 -2.20 6.47
N ARG A 222 14.71 -1.83 5.78
CA ARG A 222 14.83 -1.28 4.41
C ARG A 222 15.65 0.00 4.37
N GLN A 223 15.55 0.82 5.40
CA GLN A 223 16.29 2.08 5.48
C GLN A 223 17.78 1.85 5.59
N ARG A 224 18.23 0.93 6.46
CA ARG A 224 19.64 0.53 6.58
C ARG A 224 20.16 -0.02 5.26
N LEU A 225 19.43 -0.95 4.64
CA LEU A 225 19.82 -1.47 3.32
C LEU A 225 20.01 -0.34 2.30
N SER A 226 19.11 0.63 2.24
CA SER A 226 19.23 1.77 1.30
C SER A 226 20.48 2.62 1.59
N SER A 227 20.81 2.86 2.86
CA SER A 227 22.02 3.58 3.27
C SER A 227 23.27 2.81 2.88
N ASP A 228 23.29 1.51 3.11
CA ASP A 228 24.42 0.64 2.77
C ASP A 228 24.68 0.54 1.26
N LEU A 229 23.60 0.44 0.45
CA LEU A 229 23.74 0.49 -1.01
C LEU A 229 24.31 1.83 -1.49
N GLN A 230 24.00 2.92 -0.80
CA GLN A 230 24.60 4.22 -1.09
C GLN A 230 26.07 4.29 -0.65
N ALA A 231 26.42 3.73 0.50
CA ALA A 231 27.80 3.62 0.98
C ALA A 231 28.65 2.81 0.01
N LEU A 232 28.17 1.65 -0.44
CA LEU A 232 28.85 0.83 -1.46
C LEU A 232 29.08 1.63 -2.76
N ARG A 233 28.09 2.37 -3.23
CA ARG A 233 28.25 3.19 -4.43
C ARG A 233 29.35 4.23 -4.26
N SER A 234 29.37 4.92 -3.13
CA SER A 234 30.41 5.90 -2.81
C SER A 234 31.79 5.24 -2.72
N TYR A 235 31.88 4.08 -2.05
CA TYR A 235 33.12 3.32 -1.92
C TYR A 235 33.77 2.98 -3.26
N TYR A 236 32.98 2.51 -4.22
CA TYR A 236 33.43 2.20 -5.57
C TYR A 236 33.81 3.47 -6.36
N GLN A 237 32.98 4.51 -6.29
CA GLN A 237 33.22 5.77 -7.01
C GLN A 237 34.49 6.48 -6.52
N ASP A 238 34.76 6.44 -5.22
CA ASP A 238 35.97 7.01 -4.63
C ASP A 238 37.24 6.27 -5.02
N ARG A 239 37.09 5.07 -5.60
CA ARG A 239 38.19 4.21 -6.08
C ARG A 239 38.27 4.12 -7.60
N GLY A 240 37.61 5.07 -8.29
CA GLY A 240 37.68 5.20 -9.74
C GLY A 240 36.62 4.45 -10.54
N TYR A 241 35.73 3.72 -9.89
CA TYR A 241 34.67 2.96 -10.59
C TYR A 241 33.44 3.85 -10.84
N LEU A 242 33.57 4.82 -11.74
CA LEU A 242 32.52 5.81 -12.01
C LEU A 242 31.21 5.23 -12.50
N ASN A 243 31.29 4.15 -13.27
CA ASN A 243 30.14 3.48 -13.88
C ASN A 243 29.59 2.36 -12.98
N PHE A 244 30.05 2.28 -11.74
CA PHE A 244 29.53 1.29 -10.79
C PHE A 244 28.01 1.40 -10.66
N THR A 245 27.33 0.28 -10.83
CA THR A 245 25.88 0.18 -10.68
C THR A 245 25.50 -1.07 -9.88
N ILE A 246 24.48 -0.92 -9.05
CA ILE A 246 23.81 -2.04 -8.39
C ILE A 246 22.69 -2.48 -9.32
N THR A 247 22.84 -3.64 -9.95
CA THR A 247 21.92 -4.14 -10.97
C THR A 247 20.64 -4.69 -10.36
N SER A 248 20.75 -5.35 -9.20
CA SER A 248 19.60 -5.79 -8.43
C SER A 248 19.97 -6.08 -6.98
N THR A 249 18.99 -6.00 -6.10
CA THR A 249 19.11 -6.40 -4.70
C THR A 249 17.98 -7.37 -4.38
N GLN A 250 18.34 -8.56 -3.89
CA GLN A 250 17.39 -9.59 -3.49
C GLN A 250 17.43 -9.78 -1.98
N VAL A 251 16.25 -9.74 -1.36
CA VAL A 251 16.08 -9.97 0.07
C VAL A 251 15.22 -11.21 0.26
N SER A 252 15.81 -12.24 0.84
CA SER A 252 15.13 -13.49 1.17
C SER A 252 14.92 -13.59 2.66
N ILE A 253 13.69 -13.87 3.07
CA ILE A 253 13.30 -14.03 4.46
C ILE A 253 13.10 -15.52 4.72
N SER A 254 13.68 -16.05 5.80
CA SER A 254 13.52 -17.44 6.22
C SER A 254 12.05 -17.78 6.53
N GLN A 255 11.70 -19.06 6.50
CA GLN A 255 10.33 -19.51 6.74
C GLN A 255 9.82 -19.14 8.15
N ASP A 256 10.73 -19.09 9.14
CA ASP A 256 10.44 -18.65 10.51
C ASP A 256 10.37 -17.11 10.66
N ARG A 257 10.59 -16.35 9.57
CA ARG A 257 10.56 -14.88 9.48
C ARG A 257 11.55 -14.14 10.39
N ARG A 258 12.55 -14.86 10.94
CA ARG A 258 13.52 -14.32 11.90
C ARG A 258 14.87 -14.02 11.29
N ARG A 259 15.16 -14.56 10.08
CA ARG A 259 16.45 -14.42 9.43
C ARG A 259 16.29 -13.87 8.03
N VAL A 260 17.22 -13.00 7.67
CA VAL A 260 17.26 -12.35 6.36
C VAL A 260 18.59 -12.61 5.69
N HIS A 261 18.54 -13.00 4.42
CA HIS A 261 19.69 -13.06 3.52
C HIS A 261 19.54 -11.98 2.47
N VAL A 262 20.57 -11.19 2.29
CA VAL A 262 20.64 -10.13 1.28
C VAL A 262 21.64 -10.52 0.22
N THR A 263 21.26 -10.46 -1.05
CA THR A 263 22.15 -10.64 -2.20
C THR A 263 22.15 -9.36 -3.02
N VAL A 264 23.31 -8.75 -3.17
CA VAL A 264 23.53 -7.52 -3.93
C VAL A 264 24.28 -7.87 -5.21
N ASN A 265 23.63 -7.70 -6.36
CA ASN A 265 24.25 -7.89 -7.65
C ASN A 265 24.80 -6.56 -8.15
N VAL A 266 26.08 -6.53 -8.48
CA VAL A 266 26.78 -5.33 -8.91
C VAL A 266 27.39 -5.50 -10.30
N ASP A 267 27.53 -4.38 -10.99
CA ASP A 267 28.36 -4.21 -12.18
C ASP A 267 29.36 -3.10 -11.84
N GLU A 268 30.63 -3.48 -11.72
CA GLU A 268 31.69 -2.56 -11.30
C GLU A 268 32.07 -1.56 -12.38
N GLY A 269 31.90 -1.95 -13.66
CA GLY A 269 32.40 -1.18 -14.79
C GLY A 269 33.94 -1.14 -14.84
N GLU A 270 34.46 -0.17 -15.59
CA GLU A 270 35.90 0.06 -15.70
C GLU A 270 36.39 1.04 -14.63
N GLN A 271 37.65 0.89 -14.20
CA GLN A 271 38.30 1.82 -13.29
C GLN A 271 38.92 2.99 -14.09
N TYR A 272 38.56 4.21 -13.72
CA TYR A 272 38.98 5.45 -14.37
C TYR A 272 40.09 6.15 -13.61
N GLN A 273 41.04 6.71 -14.37
CA GLN A 273 42.10 7.57 -13.88
C GLN A 273 41.97 8.97 -14.49
N VAL A 274 42.51 9.96 -13.79
CA VAL A 274 42.53 11.33 -14.25
C VAL A 274 43.47 11.46 -15.45
N GLY A 275 42.94 11.74 -16.64
CA GLY A 275 43.72 11.87 -17.87
C GLY A 275 44.45 13.21 -17.94
N GLU A 276 43.77 14.29 -17.68
CA GLU A 276 44.29 15.66 -17.72
C GLU A 276 43.50 16.57 -16.80
N VAL A 277 44.20 17.49 -16.15
CA VAL A 277 43.60 18.57 -15.35
C VAL A 277 43.89 19.89 -16.07
N ALA A 278 42.87 20.54 -16.62
CA ALA A 278 42.96 21.85 -17.26
C ALA A 278 42.32 22.91 -16.38
N LEU A 279 43.05 24.02 -16.17
CA LEU A 279 42.53 25.21 -15.49
C LEU A 279 42.06 26.19 -16.57
N ALA A 280 40.84 26.73 -16.44
CA ALA A 280 40.28 27.69 -17.38
C ALA A 280 39.58 28.82 -16.64
N GLY A 281 39.59 30.03 -17.24
CA GLY A 281 38.97 31.23 -16.70
C GLY A 281 39.99 32.27 -16.25
N ASP A 282 39.53 33.35 -15.61
CA ASP A 282 40.40 34.38 -15.00
C ASP A 282 40.91 33.85 -13.67
N LEU A 283 42.15 33.35 -13.69
CA LEU A 283 42.80 32.76 -12.52
C LEU A 283 43.30 33.85 -11.59
N ILE A 284 42.98 33.75 -10.27
CA ILE A 284 43.41 34.70 -9.24
C ILE A 284 44.92 34.60 -8.97
N PHE A 285 45.50 33.38 -9.13
CA PHE A 285 46.91 33.08 -9.01
C PHE A 285 47.45 32.47 -10.29
N ASP A 286 48.76 32.42 -10.43
CA ASP A 286 49.43 31.76 -11.54
C ASP A 286 49.09 30.25 -11.60
N ASP A 287 49.10 29.67 -12.79
CA ASP A 287 48.73 28.28 -13.08
C ASP A 287 49.46 27.29 -12.16
N LYS A 288 50.74 27.53 -11.87
CA LYS A 288 51.56 26.67 -11.01
C LYS A 288 51.05 26.68 -9.55
N THR A 289 50.71 27.86 -9.03
CA THR A 289 50.17 28.00 -7.66
C THR A 289 48.79 27.37 -7.56
N MET A 290 47.95 27.55 -8.58
CA MET A 290 46.61 26.96 -8.62
C MET A 290 46.69 25.45 -8.70
N ARG A 291 47.58 24.87 -9.52
CA ARG A 291 47.79 23.41 -9.56
C ARG A 291 48.30 22.85 -8.23
N ALA A 292 49.18 23.56 -7.56
CA ALA A 292 49.68 23.14 -6.24
C ALA A 292 48.60 23.12 -5.13
N LEU A 293 47.50 23.84 -5.33
CA LEU A 293 46.31 23.80 -4.46
C LEU A 293 45.35 22.66 -4.77
N LEU A 294 45.47 22.05 -5.96
CA LEU A 294 44.65 20.92 -6.34
C LEU A 294 45.24 19.64 -5.72
N SER A 295 44.39 18.85 -5.13
CA SER A 295 44.73 17.53 -4.58
C SER A 295 44.66 16.39 -5.65
N VAL A 296 44.53 16.75 -6.94
CA VAL A 296 44.31 15.81 -8.04
C VAL A 296 45.40 16.05 -9.11
N GLU A 297 46.11 14.99 -9.46
CA GLU A 297 47.11 14.99 -10.51
C GLU A 297 46.76 14.00 -11.66
N LYS A 298 47.41 14.19 -12.80
CA LYS A 298 47.27 13.23 -13.92
C LYS A 298 47.79 11.85 -13.50
N GLY A 299 46.95 10.84 -13.68
CA GLY A 299 47.24 9.45 -13.34
C GLY A 299 46.68 9.01 -11.99
N ASP A 300 46.17 9.95 -11.18
CA ASP A 300 45.46 9.59 -9.96
C ASP A 300 44.18 8.81 -10.26
N LEU A 301 43.77 7.95 -9.35
CA LEU A 301 42.45 7.37 -9.43
C LEU A 301 41.41 8.49 -9.29
N TYR A 302 40.44 8.45 -10.18
CA TYR A 302 39.32 9.40 -10.03
C TYR A 302 38.60 9.12 -8.71
N SER A 303 38.44 10.12 -7.89
CA SER A 303 37.60 10.13 -6.69
C SER A 303 36.58 11.27 -6.80
N ARG A 304 35.40 11.05 -6.29
CA ARG A 304 34.30 12.02 -6.36
C ARG A 304 34.35 13.00 -5.19
#